data_73ab2f4e87e6831c35c27670e413320e
#
_entry.id   73ab2f4e87e6831c35c27670e413320e
#
_cell.length_a   1.000
_cell.length_b   1.000
_cell.length_c   1.000
_cell.angle_alpha   90.00
_cell.angle_beta   90.00
_cell.angle_gamma   90.00
#
_symmetry.space_group_name_H-M   'P 1'
#
loop_
_entity.id
_entity.type
_entity.pdbx_description
1 polymer ?
#
loop_
_entity_poly.entity_id
_entity_poly.type
_entity_poly.pdbx_seq_one_letter_code
_entity_poly.pdbx_strand_id
1 'polypeptide(L)' 'MPIIVNLDVMMAKRKISLNDLSEKIDITPANLSILKTGKAKAIRFSTLEAICKELDCQPGDILEYIDENTETTKI' A
#
# COMPACT_ATOMS: atom_id res chain seq x y z
N MET A 1 12.83 -1.74 7.25
CA MET A 1 12.86 -1.62 5.79
C MET A 1 12.74 -0.17 5.40
N PRO A 2 13.58 0.29 4.47
CA PRO A 2 13.48 1.69 4.04
C PRO A 2 12.20 2.02 3.29
N ILE A 3 11.57 1.04 2.67
CA ILE A 3 10.30 1.28 2.00
C ILE A 3 9.16 0.82 2.89
N ILE A 4 8.28 1.74 3.20
CA ILE A 4 7.13 1.49 4.05
C ILE A 4 5.88 1.43 3.18
N VAL A 5 5.04 0.43 3.45
CA VAL A 5 3.77 0.29 2.74
C VAL A 5 2.66 0.81 3.64
N ASN A 6 1.97 1.84 3.17
CA ASN A 6 0.88 2.48 3.92
C ASN A 6 -0.48 2.12 3.35
N LEU A 7 -0.58 0.95 2.73
CA LEU A 7 -1.85 0.52 2.14
C LEU A 7 -2.94 0.40 3.20
N ASP A 8 -2.59 -0.13 4.36
CA ASP A 8 -3.55 -0.26 5.45
C ASP A 8 -4.10 1.09 5.89
N VAL A 9 -3.25 2.11 5.90
CA VAL A 9 -3.68 3.45 6.27
C VAL A 9 -4.69 3.98 5.26
N MET A 10 -4.38 3.82 3.97
CA MET A 10 -5.28 4.31 2.92
C MET A 10 -6.59 3.53 2.89
N MET A 11 -6.52 2.23 3.14
CA MET A 11 -7.74 1.43 3.21
C MET A 11 -8.63 1.91 4.35
N ALA A 12 -8.03 2.24 5.49
CA ALA A 12 -8.78 2.74 6.62
C ALA A 12 -9.40 4.10 6.31
N LYS A 13 -8.64 4.97 5.63
CA LYS A 13 -9.16 6.29 5.25
C LYS A 13 -10.34 6.18 4.32
N ARG A 14 -10.33 5.20 3.42
CA ARG A 14 -11.42 5.00 2.46
C ARG A 14 -12.48 4.06 2.98
N LYS A 15 -12.27 3.49 4.17
CA LYS A 15 -13.22 2.59 4.83
C LYS A 15 -13.58 1.42 3.93
N ILE A 16 -12.57 0.83 3.31
CA ILE A 16 -12.76 -0.33 2.45
C ILE A 16 -12.06 -1.54 3.09
N SER A 17 -12.72 -2.68 3.03
CA SER A 17 -12.17 -3.91 3.60
C SER A 17 -11.20 -4.56 2.64
N LEU A 18 -10.38 -5.48 3.17
CA LEU A 18 -9.44 -6.22 2.36
C LEU A 18 -10.16 -7.02 1.27
N ASN A 19 -11.23 -7.68 1.63
CA ASN A 19 -11.97 -8.49 0.66
C ASN A 19 -12.58 -7.62 -0.43
N ASP A 20 -13.15 -6.49 -0.06
CA ASP A 20 -13.74 -5.59 -1.05
C ASP A 20 -12.69 -5.09 -2.02
N LEU A 21 -11.55 -4.67 -1.50
CA LEU A 21 -10.49 -4.15 -2.36
C LEU A 21 -9.96 -5.26 -3.27
N SER A 22 -9.76 -6.46 -2.73
CA SER A 22 -9.23 -7.56 -3.52
C SER A 22 -10.15 -7.89 -4.69
N GLU A 23 -11.45 -7.83 -4.48
CA GLU A 23 -12.40 -8.08 -5.55
C GLU A 23 -12.32 -7.00 -6.62
N LYS A 24 -12.19 -5.76 -6.19
CA LYS A 24 -12.21 -4.64 -7.14
C LYS A 24 -10.97 -4.57 -7.99
N ILE A 25 -9.84 -5.01 -7.48
CA ILE A 25 -8.58 -4.94 -8.23
C ILE A 25 -8.13 -6.32 -8.72
N ASP A 26 -8.98 -7.33 -8.56
CA ASP A 26 -8.75 -8.67 -9.11
C ASP A 26 -7.45 -9.29 -8.61
N ILE A 27 -7.24 -9.21 -7.29
CA ILE A 27 -6.09 -9.81 -6.62
C ILE A 27 -6.64 -10.63 -5.47
N THR A 28 -6.05 -11.79 -5.21
CA THR A 28 -6.52 -12.64 -4.13
C THR A 28 -6.33 -11.92 -2.79
N PRO A 29 -7.23 -12.17 -1.84
CA PRO A 29 -7.07 -11.57 -0.51
C PRO A 29 -5.73 -11.92 0.13
N ALA A 30 -5.24 -13.14 -0.10
CA ALA A 30 -3.95 -13.55 0.47
C ALA A 30 -2.82 -12.68 -0.06
N ASN A 31 -2.79 -12.45 -1.37
CA ASN A 31 -1.75 -11.63 -1.97
C ASN A 31 -1.86 -10.17 -1.53
N LEU A 32 -3.08 -9.68 -1.43
CA LEU A 32 -3.28 -8.31 -0.98
C LEU A 32 -2.88 -8.15 0.48
N SER A 33 -3.12 -9.17 1.29
CA SER A 33 -2.72 -9.15 2.69
C SER A 33 -1.20 -9.09 2.83
N ILE A 34 -0.48 -9.81 1.99
CA ILE A 34 0.98 -9.78 2.00
C ILE A 34 1.48 -8.36 1.72
N LEU A 35 0.86 -7.71 0.75
CA LEU A 35 1.23 -6.33 0.42
C LEU A 35 0.85 -5.38 1.56
N LYS A 36 -0.34 -5.55 2.11
CA LYS A 36 -0.85 -4.68 3.17
C LYS A 36 0.04 -4.72 4.41
N THR A 37 0.55 -5.89 4.73
CA THR A 37 1.38 -6.04 5.93
C THR A 37 2.84 -5.66 5.69
N GLY A 38 3.18 -5.25 4.48
CA GLY A 38 4.55 -4.83 4.18
C GLY A 38 5.51 -5.97 3.97
N LYS A 39 5.02 -7.16 3.77
CA LYS A 39 5.88 -8.33 3.57
C LYS A 39 6.18 -8.61 2.11
N ALA A 40 5.55 -7.89 1.21
CA ALA A 40 5.80 -8.05 -0.21
C ALA A 40 7.16 -7.47 -0.56
N LYS A 41 7.88 -8.16 -1.43
CA LYS A 41 9.19 -7.70 -1.87
C LYS A 41 9.13 -6.93 -3.18
N ALA A 42 7.99 -6.96 -3.84
CA ALA A 42 7.81 -6.26 -5.10
C ALA A 42 6.34 -6.02 -5.31
N ILE A 43 6.05 -5.04 -6.14
CA ILE A 43 4.68 -4.75 -6.56
C ILE A 43 4.73 -4.40 -8.04
N ARG A 44 3.78 -4.94 -8.79
CA ARG A 44 3.68 -4.60 -10.19
C ARG A 44 3.07 -3.23 -10.35
N PHE A 45 3.52 -2.51 -11.36
CA PHE A 45 2.93 -1.20 -11.64
C PHE A 45 1.44 -1.31 -11.93
N SER A 46 1.01 -2.38 -12.62
CA SER A 46 -0.40 -2.55 -12.89
C SER A 46 -1.21 -2.70 -11.60
N THR A 47 -0.66 -3.41 -10.63
CA THR A 47 -1.31 -3.56 -9.33
C THR A 47 -1.36 -2.22 -8.60
N LEU A 48 -0.24 -1.51 -8.59
CA LEU A 48 -0.18 -0.20 -7.95
C LEU A 48 -1.17 0.76 -8.57
N GLU A 49 -1.26 0.75 -9.89
CA GLU A 49 -2.19 1.60 -10.61
C GLU A 49 -3.64 1.28 -10.22
N ALA A 50 -3.98 -0.01 -10.15
CA ALA A 50 -5.32 -0.42 -9.80
C ALA A 50 -5.68 0.02 -8.38
N ILE A 51 -4.73 -0.09 -7.46
CA ILE A 51 -4.95 0.33 -6.09
C ILE A 51 -5.16 1.84 -6.02
N CYS A 52 -4.33 2.60 -6.71
CA CYS A 52 -4.45 4.05 -6.72
C CYS A 52 -5.78 4.50 -7.30
N LYS A 53 -6.21 3.84 -8.37
CA LYS A 53 -7.48 4.17 -8.99
C LYS A 53 -8.64 3.87 -8.06
N GLU A 54 -8.61 2.72 -7.42
CA GLU A 54 -9.71 2.31 -6.57
C GLU A 54 -9.78 3.13 -5.29
N LEU A 55 -8.64 3.49 -4.73
CA LEU A 55 -8.60 4.26 -3.49
C LEU A 55 -8.51 5.75 -3.75
N ASP A 56 -8.47 6.16 -5.01
CA ASP A 56 -8.39 7.57 -5.39
C ASP A 56 -7.22 8.25 -4.68
N CYS A 57 -6.05 7.71 -4.90
CA CYS A 57 -4.84 8.21 -4.25
C CYS A 57 -3.65 8.08 -5.19
N GLN A 58 -2.51 8.55 -4.74
CA GLN A 58 -1.27 8.53 -5.50
C GLN A 58 -0.35 7.46 -4.96
N PRO A 59 0.62 6.97 -5.77
CA PRO A 59 1.57 5.98 -5.26
C PRO A 59 2.29 6.42 -4.00
N GLY A 60 2.56 7.72 -3.86
CA GLY A 60 3.20 8.23 -2.66
C GLY A 60 2.35 8.13 -1.41
N ASP A 61 1.05 7.91 -1.57
CA ASP A 61 0.17 7.66 -0.43
C ASP A 61 0.26 6.21 0.05
N ILE A 62 0.76 5.33 -0.82
CA ILE A 62 0.82 3.90 -0.53
C ILE A 62 2.23 3.47 -0.17
N LEU A 63 3.23 4.04 -0.84
CA LEU A 63 4.63 3.68 -0.64
C LEU A 63 5.40 4.89 -0.17
N GLU A 64 6.29 4.65 0.78
CA GLU A 64 7.06 5.73 1.37
C GLU A 64 8.48 5.25 1.61
N TYR A 65 9.45 6.09 1.30
CA TYR A 65 10.85 5.80 1.61
C TYR A 65 11.23 6.51 2.90
N ILE A 66 11.74 5.77 3.84
CA ILE A 66 12.23 6.33 5.09
C ILE A 66 13.67 5.91 5.28
N ASP A 67 14.54 6.90 5.35
CA ASP A 67 15.97 6.65 5.62
C ASP A 67 16.15 6.54 7.12
N GLU A 68 16.63 5.39 7.56
CA GLU A 68 16.80 5.15 9.00
C GLU A 68 17.70 6.20 9.63
N ASN A 69 18.63 6.73 8.87
CA ASN A 69 19.57 7.70 9.40
C ASN A 69 19.00 9.10 9.50
N THR A 70 17.88 9.36 8.85
CA THR A 70 17.30 10.70 8.82
C THR A 70 16.00 10.82 9.59
N GLU A 71 15.41 9.70 9.99
CA GLU A 71 14.10 9.78 10.64
C GLU A 71 14.17 10.53 11.95
N THR A 72 15.30 10.45 12.66
CA THR A 72 15.45 11.13 13.94
C THR A 72 15.73 12.62 13.78
N THR A 73 16.17 13.02 12.60
CA THR A 73 16.49 14.42 12.34
C THR A 73 15.40 15.13 11.58
N LYS A 74 14.36 14.42 11.25
CA LYS A 74 13.26 15.00 10.52
C LYS A 74 12.41 15.83 11.48
N ILE A 75 12.44 17.08 11.31
CA ILE A 75 11.75 17.95 12.26
C ILE A 75 10.85 18.93 11.57
#